data_e08ca10bcd2cc91b56f2651804c34b41
#
_entry.id   e08ca10bcd2cc91b56f2651804c34b41
#
_cell.length_a   1.000
_cell.length_b   1.000
_cell.length_c   1.000
_cell.angle_alpha   90.00
_cell.angle_beta   90.00
_cell.angle_gamma   90.00
#
_symmetry.space_group_name_H-M   'P 1'
#
loop_
_entity.id
_entity.type
_entity.pdbx_description
1 polymer ?
#
loop_
_entity_poly.entity_id
_entity_poly.type
_entity_poly.pdbx_seq_one_letter_code
_entity_poly.pdbx_strand_id
1 'polypeptide(L)'
;LLVGFGKKQGFNTLISLAFTRLAIFQVFIPAVLSGYNVYLWSIITCIYTTIMTVLLVSGVGRKSVVAILGCLGGVFCAGALMHSIIHLTGTTCEDALYLKTSIPGVHLELVAICFAGIIIGAMGAVMDVSMSIASSLWELKMQTPSLSVRQMLSSGVTISRDIMGTMANTLILAYI
;
A
#
# COMPACT_ATOMS: atom_id res chain seq x y z
N LEU A 1 -22.39 3.15 -6.10
CA LEU A 1 -22.23 1.71 -5.87
C LEU A 1 -21.62 1.40 -4.49
N LEU A 2 -20.45 1.98 -4.13
CA LEU A 2 -19.78 1.76 -2.83
C LEU A 2 -20.66 2.12 -1.62
N VAL A 3 -21.37 3.22 -1.66
CA VAL A 3 -22.26 3.66 -0.57
C VAL A 3 -23.56 2.86 -0.53
N GLY A 4 -24.08 2.43 -1.69
CA GLY A 4 -25.32 1.68 -1.78
C GLY A 4 -25.22 0.25 -1.24
N PHE A 5 -24.12 -0.45 -1.53
CA PHE A 5 -23.88 -1.83 -1.09
C PHE A 5 -23.12 -1.93 0.23
N GLY A 6 -22.15 -1.04 0.47
CA GLY A 6 -21.24 -1.11 1.62
C GLY A 6 -21.76 -0.43 2.90
N LYS A 7 -22.90 0.26 2.86
CA LYS A 7 -23.45 1.01 4.02
C LYS A 7 -22.32 1.79 4.77
N LYS A 8 -22.15 1.55 6.08
CA LYS A 8 -21.13 2.21 6.91
C LYS A 8 -19.70 1.93 6.45
N GLN A 9 -19.40 0.71 5.99
CA GLN A 9 -18.06 0.37 5.50
C GLN A 9 -17.73 1.09 4.19
N GLY A 10 -18.66 1.20 3.24
CA GLY A 10 -18.46 1.94 2.00
C GLY A 10 -18.19 3.44 2.24
N PHE A 11 -18.87 4.05 3.22
CA PHE A 11 -18.63 5.44 3.61
C PHE A 11 -17.25 5.62 4.26
N ASN A 12 -16.85 4.73 5.15
CA ASN A 12 -15.52 4.75 5.76
C ASN A 12 -14.39 4.59 4.72
N THR A 13 -14.61 3.77 3.69
CA THR A 13 -13.64 3.61 2.58
C THR A 13 -13.49 4.90 1.78
N LEU A 14 -14.59 5.63 1.52
CA LEU A 14 -14.49 6.94 0.84
C LEU A 14 -13.75 7.98 1.69
N ILE A 15 -14.00 8.01 3.00
CA ILE A 15 -13.27 8.89 3.92
C ILE A 15 -11.79 8.54 3.91
N SER A 16 -11.45 7.25 3.99
CA SER A 16 -10.07 6.76 3.93
C SER A 16 -9.37 7.19 2.65
N LEU A 17 -10.04 7.07 1.50
CA LEU A 17 -9.52 7.52 0.22
C LEU A 17 -9.25 9.03 0.19
N ALA A 18 -10.16 9.83 0.77
CA ALA A 18 -9.98 11.27 0.89
C ALA A 18 -8.76 11.62 1.76
N PHE A 19 -8.59 10.95 2.92
CA PHE A 19 -7.41 11.13 3.77
C PHE A 19 -6.11 10.73 3.10
N THR A 20 -6.10 9.64 2.35
CA THR A 20 -4.93 9.21 1.57
C THR A 20 -4.54 10.26 0.52
N ARG A 21 -5.52 10.79 -0.21
CA ARG A 21 -5.28 11.88 -1.17
C ARG A 21 -4.74 13.13 -0.49
N LEU A 22 -5.34 13.55 0.63
CA LEU A 22 -4.87 14.71 1.40
C LEU A 22 -3.43 14.51 1.89
N ALA A 23 -3.08 13.32 2.38
CA ALA A 23 -1.73 13.01 2.83
C ALA A 23 -0.71 13.13 1.69
N ILE A 24 -1.03 12.62 0.50
CA ILE A 24 -0.14 12.70 -0.65
C ILE A 24 0.01 14.15 -1.11
N PHE A 25 -1.10 14.87 -1.31
CA PHE A 25 -1.05 16.21 -1.90
C PHE A 25 -0.60 17.31 -0.93
N GLN A 26 -0.93 17.22 0.37
CA GLN A 26 -0.62 18.26 1.34
C GLN A 26 0.64 17.99 2.18
N VAL A 27 1.06 16.73 2.27
CA VAL A 27 2.23 16.36 3.07
C VAL A 27 3.38 15.89 2.18
N PHE A 28 3.15 14.88 1.36
CA PHE A 28 4.21 14.26 0.58
C PHE A 28 4.75 15.20 -0.53
N ILE A 29 3.87 15.74 -1.37
CA ILE A 29 4.31 16.60 -2.50
C ILE A 29 5.02 17.87 -2.03
N PRO A 30 4.51 18.65 -1.05
CA PRO A 30 5.23 19.82 -0.56
C PRO A 30 6.57 19.47 0.10
N ALA A 31 6.66 18.33 0.80
CA ALA A 31 7.92 17.88 1.40
C ALA A 31 8.98 17.57 0.33
N VAL A 32 8.59 16.91 -0.77
CA VAL A 32 9.47 16.63 -1.91
C VAL A 32 9.92 17.92 -2.59
N LEU A 33 9.01 18.86 -2.84
CA LEU A 33 9.31 20.15 -3.46
C LEU A 33 10.18 21.05 -2.58
N SER A 34 10.10 20.90 -1.26
CA SER A 34 10.95 21.64 -0.30
C SER A 34 12.37 21.05 -0.17
N GLY A 35 12.72 20.02 -0.95
CA GLY A 35 14.05 19.41 -0.94
C GLY A 35 14.33 18.48 0.24
N TYR A 36 13.30 18.05 0.98
CA TYR A 36 13.46 17.06 2.04
C TYR A 36 13.75 15.67 1.46
N ASN A 37 14.31 14.80 2.29
CA ASN A 37 14.63 13.42 1.91
C ASN A 37 13.38 12.65 1.47
N VAL A 38 13.25 12.41 0.16
CA VAL A 38 12.08 11.77 -0.46
C VAL A 38 11.83 10.36 0.08
N TYR A 39 12.90 9.58 0.34
CA TYR A 39 12.80 8.23 0.89
C TYR A 39 12.15 8.22 2.27
N LEU A 40 12.56 9.13 3.15
CA LEU A 40 12.03 9.24 4.51
C LEU A 40 10.55 9.65 4.47
N TRP A 41 10.22 10.65 3.68
CA TRP A 41 8.83 11.13 3.57
C TRP A 41 7.91 10.12 2.89
N SER A 42 8.38 9.34 1.92
CA SER A 42 7.58 8.23 1.36
C SER A 42 7.28 7.15 2.40
N ILE A 43 8.25 6.77 3.22
CA ILE A 43 8.03 5.79 4.30
C ILE A 43 7.02 6.33 5.33
N ILE A 44 7.17 7.58 5.78
CA ILE A 44 6.22 8.20 6.72
C ILE A 44 4.81 8.23 6.14
N THR A 45 4.67 8.64 4.88
CA THR A 45 3.38 8.69 4.19
C THR A 45 2.76 7.30 4.07
N CYS A 46 3.55 6.27 3.73
CA CYS A 46 3.08 4.89 3.66
C CYS A 46 2.61 4.36 5.03
N ILE A 47 3.36 4.62 6.09
CA ILE A 47 2.96 4.23 7.45
C ILE A 47 1.66 4.92 7.85
N TYR A 48 1.58 6.22 7.66
CA TYR A 48 0.40 7.02 8.00
C TYR A 48 -0.84 6.56 7.23
N THR A 49 -0.75 6.43 5.91
CA THR A 49 -1.88 6.02 5.06
C THR A 49 -2.33 4.60 5.36
N THR A 50 -1.40 3.67 5.62
CA THR A 50 -1.71 2.29 6.01
C THR A 50 -2.49 2.25 7.33
N ILE A 51 -1.98 2.93 8.36
CA ILE A 51 -2.62 2.95 9.68
C ILE A 51 -4.02 3.56 9.58
N MET A 52 -4.14 4.74 8.96
CA MET A 52 -5.42 5.44 8.81
C MET A 52 -6.43 4.62 8.03
N THR A 53 -6.03 4.05 6.88
CA THR A 53 -6.95 3.27 6.05
C THR A 53 -7.42 2.00 6.76
N VAL A 54 -6.50 1.23 7.34
CA VAL A 54 -6.88 -0.02 8.01
C VAL A 54 -7.75 0.23 9.23
N LEU A 55 -7.46 1.27 10.02
CA LEU A 55 -8.28 1.62 11.19
C LEU A 55 -9.67 2.11 10.80
N LEU A 56 -9.79 2.90 9.74
CA LEU A 56 -11.08 3.41 9.27
C LEU A 56 -11.95 2.32 8.64
N VAL A 57 -11.35 1.40 7.88
CA VAL A 57 -12.08 0.34 7.17
C VAL A 57 -12.38 -0.84 8.07
N SER A 58 -11.40 -1.35 8.81
CA SER A 58 -11.55 -2.54 9.67
C SER A 58 -11.93 -2.24 11.11
N GLY A 59 -11.86 -0.96 11.52
CA GLY A 59 -12.02 -0.55 12.91
C GLY A 59 -10.82 -0.92 13.79
N VAL A 60 -10.90 -0.56 15.07
CA VAL A 60 -9.84 -0.85 16.05
C VAL A 60 -10.01 -2.27 16.58
N GLY A 61 -9.10 -3.16 16.22
CA GLY A 61 -9.14 -4.56 16.66
C GLY A 61 -7.85 -5.32 16.39
N ARG A 62 -7.72 -6.52 16.97
CA ARG A 62 -6.53 -7.37 16.77
C ARG A 62 -6.30 -7.72 15.29
N LYS A 63 -7.37 -7.92 14.51
CA LYS A 63 -7.30 -8.16 13.07
C LYS A 63 -6.66 -7.00 12.31
N SER A 64 -6.97 -5.76 12.72
CA SER A 64 -6.42 -4.55 12.09
C SER A 64 -4.92 -4.42 12.37
N VAL A 65 -4.46 -4.76 13.57
CA VAL A 65 -3.02 -4.77 13.90
C VAL A 65 -2.26 -5.76 13.03
N VAL A 66 -2.80 -6.98 12.84
CA VAL A 66 -2.18 -8.00 11.99
C VAL A 66 -2.15 -7.53 10.53
N ALA A 67 -3.22 -6.92 10.03
CA ALA A 67 -3.27 -6.36 8.68
C ALA A 67 -2.24 -5.24 8.48
N ILE A 68 -2.10 -4.31 9.44
CA ILE A 68 -1.11 -3.23 9.40
C ILE A 68 0.31 -3.80 9.35
N LEU A 69 0.64 -4.74 10.24
CA LEU A 69 1.97 -5.37 10.27
C LEU A 69 2.26 -6.13 8.98
N GLY A 70 1.28 -6.86 8.44
CA GLY A 70 1.39 -7.56 7.16
C GLY A 70 1.62 -6.60 5.99
N CYS A 71 0.88 -5.50 5.94
CA CYS A 71 1.00 -4.48 4.92
C CYS A 71 2.37 -3.79 4.97
N LEU A 72 2.78 -3.29 6.13
CA LEU A 72 4.07 -2.63 6.31
C LEU A 72 5.24 -3.57 6.01
N GLY A 73 5.18 -4.82 6.48
CA GLY A 73 6.16 -5.84 6.17
C GLY A 73 6.24 -6.15 4.68
N GLY A 74 5.10 -6.28 4.02
CA GLY A 74 5.01 -6.52 2.57
C GLY A 74 5.58 -5.37 1.74
N VAL A 75 5.24 -4.13 2.08
CA VAL A 75 5.76 -2.93 1.40
C VAL A 75 7.27 -2.80 1.61
N PHE A 76 7.75 -3.05 2.83
CA PHE A 76 9.19 -3.03 3.13
C PHE A 76 9.96 -4.10 2.32
N CYS A 77 9.46 -5.34 2.28
CA CYS A 77 10.05 -6.41 1.47
C CYS A 77 10.04 -6.08 -0.02
N ALA A 78 8.92 -5.56 -0.54
CA ALA A 78 8.80 -5.14 -1.93
C ALA A 78 9.80 -4.03 -2.27
N GLY A 79 9.93 -3.02 -1.39
CA GLY A 79 10.90 -1.93 -1.56
C GLY A 79 12.35 -2.42 -1.55
N ALA A 80 12.68 -3.33 -0.63
CA ALA A 80 14.03 -3.92 -0.56
C ALA A 80 14.35 -4.76 -1.81
N LEU A 81 13.40 -5.54 -2.31
CA LEU A 81 13.57 -6.32 -3.55
C LEU A 81 13.72 -5.39 -4.75
N MET A 82 12.91 -4.35 -4.86
CA MET A 82 13.02 -3.35 -5.93
C MET A 82 14.39 -2.67 -5.93
N HIS A 83 14.87 -2.27 -4.75
CA HIS A 83 16.19 -1.66 -4.63
C HIS A 83 17.32 -2.61 -5.04
N SER A 84 17.21 -3.91 -4.73
CA SER A 84 18.24 -4.91 -5.03
C SER A 84 18.24 -5.40 -6.48
N ILE A 85 17.07 -5.52 -7.10
CA ILE A 85 16.91 -6.16 -8.43
C ILE A 85 16.87 -5.11 -9.54
N ILE A 86 16.15 -4.02 -9.30
CA ILE A 86 15.97 -2.96 -10.29
C ILE A 86 16.88 -1.81 -9.89
N HIS A 87 18.04 -1.71 -10.52
CA HIS A 87 18.86 -0.49 -10.43
C HIS A 87 18.12 0.64 -11.12
N LEU A 88 17.20 1.29 -10.39
CA LEU A 88 16.40 2.41 -10.88
C LEU A 88 17.33 3.56 -11.28
N THR A 89 17.44 3.80 -12.57
CA THR A 89 18.27 4.89 -13.12
C THR A 89 17.54 6.23 -13.21
N GLY A 90 16.33 6.34 -12.66
CA GLY A 90 15.54 7.60 -12.64
C GLY A 90 15.11 8.13 -14.01
N THR A 91 15.76 7.69 -15.08
CA THR A 91 15.45 8.09 -16.48
C THR A 91 14.37 7.21 -17.12
N THR A 92 13.96 6.15 -16.44
CA THR A 92 12.98 5.19 -16.94
C THR A 92 11.54 5.74 -16.89
N CYS A 93 11.29 6.77 -16.09
CA CYS A 93 9.99 7.42 -16.01
C CYS A 93 10.00 8.72 -16.81
N GLU A 94 9.29 8.77 -17.93
CA GLU A 94 9.14 9.98 -18.77
C GLU A 94 8.58 11.16 -17.98
N ASP A 95 7.63 10.92 -17.09
CA ASP A 95 7.03 11.92 -16.20
C ASP A 95 8.06 12.55 -15.23
N ALA A 96 9.03 11.78 -14.75
CA ALA A 96 10.09 12.29 -13.90
C ALA A 96 11.07 13.18 -14.66
N LEU A 97 11.34 12.86 -15.92
CA LEU A 97 12.17 13.69 -16.81
C LEU A 97 11.47 15.03 -17.12
N TYR A 98 10.15 15.00 -17.32
CA TYR A 98 9.35 16.21 -17.54
C TYR A 98 9.36 17.13 -16.30
N LEU A 99 9.28 16.57 -15.09
CA LEU A 99 9.40 17.34 -13.85
C LEU A 99 10.73 18.08 -13.74
N LYS A 100 11.83 17.44 -14.11
CA LYS A 100 13.17 18.06 -14.08
C LYS A 100 13.28 19.25 -15.03
N THR A 101 12.63 19.20 -16.18
CA THR A 101 12.66 20.30 -17.18
C THR A 101 11.68 21.41 -16.85
N SER A 102 10.59 21.11 -16.13
CA SER A 102 9.50 22.05 -15.85
C SER A 102 9.73 22.94 -14.61
N ILE A 103 10.61 22.52 -13.67
CA ILE A 103 10.86 23.25 -12.42
C ILE A 103 12.37 23.58 -12.32
N PRO A 104 12.84 24.67 -12.93
CA PRO A 104 14.23 25.09 -12.83
C PRO A 104 14.55 25.56 -11.41
N GLY A 105 15.62 25.05 -10.83
CA GLY A 105 16.14 25.47 -9.50
C GLY A 105 15.87 24.50 -8.35
N VAL A 106 15.15 23.43 -8.55
CA VAL A 106 14.97 22.36 -7.53
C VAL A 106 15.82 21.16 -7.93
N HIS A 107 16.75 20.75 -7.05
CA HIS A 107 17.51 19.51 -7.20
C HIS A 107 16.61 18.31 -6.86
N LEU A 108 15.77 17.89 -7.83
CA LEU A 108 14.91 16.72 -7.66
C LEU A 108 15.70 15.44 -7.94
N GLU A 109 15.80 14.57 -6.94
CA GLU A 109 16.33 13.22 -7.13
C GLU A 109 15.27 12.34 -7.84
N LEU A 110 15.36 12.27 -9.16
CA LEU A 110 14.41 11.52 -10.00
C LEU A 110 14.26 10.06 -9.57
N VAL A 111 15.36 9.42 -9.18
CA VAL A 111 15.37 8.04 -8.68
C VAL A 111 14.48 7.91 -7.44
N ALA A 112 14.59 8.85 -6.50
CA ALA A 112 13.81 8.86 -5.28
C ALA A 112 12.31 9.09 -5.54
N ILE A 113 11.97 9.95 -6.50
CA ILE A 113 10.58 10.22 -6.90
C ILE A 113 9.96 8.98 -7.56
N CYS A 114 10.67 8.34 -8.50
CA CYS A 114 10.22 7.09 -9.10
C CYS A 114 10.04 5.99 -8.05
N PHE A 115 10.99 5.84 -7.14
CA PHE A 115 10.91 4.90 -6.02
C PHE A 115 9.67 5.18 -5.16
N ALA A 116 9.44 6.43 -4.77
CA ALA A 116 8.28 6.83 -3.98
C ALA A 116 6.96 6.52 -4.70
N GLY A 117 6.86 6.81 -5.99
CA GLY A 117 5.69 6.49 -6.81
C GLY A 117 5.38 5.01 -6.84
N ILE A 118 6.40 4.17 -7.05
CA ILE A 118 6.28 2.71 -7.05
C ILE A 118 5.83 2.19 -5.68
N ILE A 119 6.44 2.67 -4.58
CA ILE A 119 6.11 2.24 -3.22
C ILE A 119 4.68 2.64 -2.85
N ILE A 120 4.28 3.88 -3.13
CA ILE A 120 2.92 4.36 -2.84
C ILE A 120 1.87 3.60 -3.67
N GLY A 121 2.18 3.33 -4.94
CA GLY A 121 1.30 2.53 -5.82
C GLY A 121 1.17 1.07 -5.37
N ALA A 122 2.29 0.42 -5.05
CA ALA A 122 2.32 -0.96 -4.56
C ALA A 122 1.62 -1.11 -3.20
N MET A 123 1.69 -0.08 -2.34
CA MET A 123 1.06 -0.09 -1.02
C MET A 123 -0.44 -0.36 -1.09
N GLY A 124 -1.15 0.21 -2.06
CA GLY A 124 -2.58 -0.03 -2.24
C GLY A 124 -2.89 -1.52 -2.45
N ALA A 125 -2.18 -2.15 -3.38
CA ALA A 125 -2.36 -3.58 -3.67
C ALA A 125 -1.99 -4.48 -2.47
N VAL A 126 -0.87 -4.18 -1.81
CA VAL A 126 -0.43 -4.93 -0.61
C VAL A 126 -1.42 -4.78 0.54
N MET A 127 -2.02 -3.59 0.71
CA MET A 127 -3.03 -3.32 1.73
C MET A 127 -4.28 -4.19 1.52
N ASP A 128 -4.80 -4.25 0.29
CA ASP A 128 -5.99 -5.03 -0.04
C ASP A 128 -5.76 -6.53 0.21
N VAL A 129 -4.61 -7.06 -0.18
CA VAL A 129 -4.22 -8.45 0.08
C VAL A 129 -4.09 -8.70 1.59
N SER A 130 -3.39 -7.83 2.31
CA SER A 130 -3.17 -7.98 3.76
C SER A 130 -4.47 -7.95 4.55
N MET A 131 -5.39 -7.05 4.21
CA MET A 131 -6.71 -6.97 4.84
C MET A 131 -7.57 -8.20 4.54
N SER A 132 -7.56 -8.68 3.32
CA SER A 132 -8.33 -9.87 2.91
C SER A 132 -7.84 -11.12 3.64
N ILE A 133 -6.52 -11.33 3.70
CA ILE A 133 -5.91 -12.46 4.42
C ILE A 133 -6.20 -12.34 5.93
N ALA A 134 -5.99 -11.17 6.54
CA ALA A 134 -6.21 -10.97 7.97
C ALA A 134 -7.68 -11.20 8.36
N SER A 135 -8.64 -10.76 7.54
CA SER A 135 -10.06 -10.97 7.76
C SER A 135 -10.44 -12.45 7.65
N SER A 136 -9.95 -13.13 6.62
CA SER A 136 -10.23 -14.57 6.40
C SER A 136 -9.64 -15.44 7.52
N LEU A 137 -8.40 -15.17 7.93
CA LEU A 137 -7.76 -15.89 9.04
C LEU A 137 -8.45 -15.61 10.38
N TRP A 138 -8.92 -14.39 10.59
CA TRP A 138 -9.68 -14.04 11.81
C TRP A 138 -10.99 -14.81 11.87
N GLU A 139 -11.73 -14.87 10.76
CA GLU A 139 -12.99 -15.62 10.67
C GLU A 139 -12.77 -17.12 10.90
N LEU A 140 -11.73 -17.68 10.26
CA LEU A 140 -11.32 -19.07 10.46
C LEU A 140 -11.02 -19.37 11.95
N LYS A 141 -10.30 -18.47 12.63
CA LYS A 141 -9.98 -18.61 14.06
C LYS A 141 -11.21 -18.51 14.95
N MET A 142 -12.19 -17.69 14.59
CA MET A 142 -13.45 -17.57 15.32
C MET A 142 -14.33 -18.82 15.18
N GLN A 143 -14.34 -19.42 13.98
CA GLN A 143 -15.10 -20.66 13.72
C GLN A 143 -14.43 -21.90 14.32
N THR A 144 -13.10 -21.93 14.37
CA THR A 144 -12.34 -23.07 14.89
C THR A 144 -11.26 -22.62 15.87
N PRO A 145 -11.63 -22.37 17.15
CA PRO A 145 -10.71 -21.87 18.17
C PRO A 145 -9.50 -22.78 18.44
N SER A 146 -9.63 -24.07 18.17
CA SER A 146 -8.59 -25.10 18.41
C SER A 146 -7.51 -25.17 17.33
N LEU A 147 -7.59 -24.36 16.27
CA LEU A 147 -6.58 -24.31 15.20
C LEU A 147 -5.20 -23.95 15.73
N SER A 148 -4.21 -24.79 15.38
CA SER A 148 -2.80 -24.53 15.66
C SER A 148 -2.26 -23.40 14.79
N VAL A 149 -1.19 -22.73 15.25
CA VAL A 149 -0.51 -21.66 14.49
C VAL A 149 -0.03 -22.17 13.12
N ARG A 150 0.46 -23.41 13.06
CA ARG A 150 0.93 -24.02 11.82
C ARG A 150 -0.20 -24.21 10.79
N GLN A 151 -1.38 -24.60 11.23
CA GLN A 151 -2.56 -24.73 10.38
C GLN A 151 -3.04 -23.35 9.89
N MET A 152 -3.02 -22.32 10.76
CA MET A 152 -3.33 -20.95 10.37
C MET A 152 -2.36 -20.43 9.30
N LEU A 153 -1.07 -20.67 9.46
CA LEU A 153 -0.06 -20.27 8.46
C LEU A 153 -0.30 -20.98 7.12
N SER A 154 -0.55 -22.29 7.15
CA SER A 154 -0.84 -23.04 5.92
C SER A 154 -2.09 -22.51 5.22
N SER A 155 -3.16 -22.27 5.95
CA SER A 155 -4.40 -21.66 5.39
C SER A 155 -4.13 -20.25 4.85
N GLY A 156 -3.35 -19.46 5.53
CA GLY A 156 -2.97 -18.11 5.08
C GLY A 156 -2.21 -18.14 3.75
N VAL A 157 -1.27 -19.06 3.60
CA VAL A 157 -0.52 -19.25 2.34
C VAL A 157 -1.45 -19.68 1.19
N THR A 158 -2.40 -20.58 1.45
CA THR A 158 -3.38 -21.00 0.45
C THR A 158 -4.26 -19.82 0.02
N ILE A 159 -4.84 -19.08 0.98
CA ILE A 159 -5.66 -17.91 0.71
C ILE A 159 -4.87 -16.85 -0.08
N SER A 160 -3.60 -16.62 0.29
CA SER A 160 -2.78 -15.62 -0.40
C SER A 160 -2.48 -16.00 -1.85
N ARG A 161 -2.30 -17.28 -2.15
CA ARG A 161 -2.13 -17.76 -3.54
C ARG A 161 -3.36 -17.51 -4.40
N ASP A 162 -4.54 -17.77 -3.86
CA ASP A 162 -5.80 -17.57 -4.58
C ASP A 162 -6.03 -16.08 -4.85
N ILE A 163 -5.80 -15.22 -3.87
CA ILE A 163 -5.91 -13.77 -4.01
C ILE A 163 -4.88 -13.24 -5.01
N MET A 164 -3.61 -13.67 -4.92
CA MET A 164 -2.57 -13.25 -5.87
C MET A 164 -2.91 -13.65 -7.31
N GLY A 165 -3.44 -14.85 -7.54
CA GLY A 165 -3.84 -15.28 -8.86
C GLY A 165 -4.90 -14.40 -9.50
N THR A 166 -5.91 -14.00 -8.73
CA THR A 166 -6.98 -13.11 -9.21
C THR A 166 -6.50 -11.67 -9.40
N MET A 167 -5.71 -11.14 -8.46
CA MET A 167 -5.20 -9.76 -8.54
C MET A 167 -4.15 -9.58 -9.63
N ALA A 168 -3.29 -10.57 -9.87
CA ALA A 168 -2.31 -10.52 -10.95
C ALA A 168 -3.00 -10.37 -12.32
N ASN A 169 -4.06 -11.13 -12.58
CA ASN A 169 -4.83 -11.00 -13.80
C ASN A 169 -5.46 -9.61 -13.95
N THR A 170 -6.02 -9.08 -12.87
CA THR A 170 -6.62 -7.73 -12.88
C THR A 170 -5.58 -6.65 -13.16
N LEU A 171 -4.40 -6.75 -12.54
CA LEU A 171 -3.30 -5.80 -12.76
C LEU A 171 -2.79 -5.87 -14.20
N ILE A 172 -2.59 -7.06 -14.76
CA ILE A 172 -2.16 -7.23 -16.15
C ILE A 172 -3.17 -6.57 -17.10
N LEU A 173 -4.48 -6.84 -16.92
CA LEU A 173 -5.53 -6.24 -17.76
C LEU A 173 -5.65 -4.72 -17.59
N ALA A 174 -5.32 -4.19 -16.44
CA ALA A 174 -5.37 -2.73 -16.19
C ALA A 174 -4.19 -1.97 -16.80
N TYR A 175 -3.07 -2.66 -17.05
CA TYR A 175 -1.83 -2.03 -17.58
C TYR A 175 -1.51 -2.41 -19.04
N ILE A 176 -2.34 -3.19 -19.72
CA ILE A 176 -2.32 -3.41 -21.16
C ILE A 176 -3.23 -2.40 -21.85
#